data_83aaefc37b3b8c26eef23eed5a3175a9
#
_entry.id   83aaefc37b3b8c26eef23eed5a3175a9
#
_cell.length_a   1.000
_cell.length_b   1.000
_cell.length_c   1.000
_cell.angle_alpha   90.00
_cell.angle_beta   90.00
_cell.angle_gamma   90.00
#
_symmetry.space_group_name_H-M   'P 1'
#
loop_
_entity.id
_entity.type
_entity.pdbx_description
1 polymer ?
#
loop_
_entity_poly.entity_id
_entity_poly.type
_entity_poly.pdbx_seq_one_letter_code
_entity_poly.pdbx_strand_id
1 'polypeptide(L)'
;MSTIISLMKKVLGGITSKRITILGTAFKPNTDDIRDSKSIELIKKLLKNKSKITIHDPKAIENTKKIFGEKILYAKSITDALNKSQCGIIMTHWKQYDTLNNNSIKQMNKKIIIDCRRVLAKKELGAEYYAIGIGN
;
A
#
# COMPACT_ATOMS: atom_id res chain seq x y z
N MET A 1 -2.32 11.50 7.09
CA MET A 1 -3.34 10.55 6.64
C MET A 1 -4.40 11.18 5.77
N SER A 2 -4.92 12.33 6.14
CA SER A 2 -5.96 12.99 5.33
C SER A 2 -5.52 13.27 3.89
N THR A 3 -4.26 13.61 3.67
CA THR A 3 -3.72 13.87 2.32
C THR A 3 -3.78 12.62 1.45
N ILE A 4 -3.40 11.46 2.00
CA ILE A 4 -3.44 10.19 1.26
C ILE A 4 -4.90 9.83 0.94
N ILE A 5 -5.78 9.89 1.93
CA ILE A 5 -7.20 9.55 1.76
C ILE A 5 -7.86 10.49 0.74
N SER A 6 -7.58 11.79 0.81
CA SER A 6 -8.13 12.76 -0.13
C SER A 6 -7.69 12.47 -1.56
N LEU A 7 -6.41 12.15 -1.75
CA LEU A 7 -5.88 11.80 -3.07
C LEU A 7 -6.53 10.51 -3.59
N MET A 8 -6.65 9.50 -2.73
CA MET A 8 -7.31 8.24 -3.10
C MET A 8 -8.74 8.46 -3.56
N LYS A 9 -9.51 9.25 -2.81
CA LYS A 9 -10.89 9.55 -3.17
C LYS A 9 -10.98 10.25 -4.50
N LYS A 10 -10.05 11.17 -4.76
CA LYS A 10 -10.01 11.91 -6.02
C LYS A 10 -9.70 10.99 -7.21
N VAL A 11 -8.65 10.17 -7.12
CA VAL A 11 -8.19 9.37 -8.25
C VAL A 11 -9.02 8.10 -8.46
N LEU A 12 -9.68 7.59 -7.42
CA LEU A 12 -10.51 6.38 -7.49
C LEU A 12 -12.01 6.68 -7.60
N GLY A 13 -12.42 7.93 -7.41
CA GLY A 13 -13.84 8.27 -7.36
C GLY A 13 -14.53 7.73 -6.10
N GLY A 14 -13.79 7.66 -4.98
CA GLY A 14 -14.24 7.09 -3.73
C GLY A 14 -13.37 5.90 -3.32
N ILE A 15 -13.53 5.42 -2.10
CA ILE A 15 -12.73 4.31 -1.57
C ILE A 15 -13.57 3.14 -1.04
N THR A 16 -14.88 3.30 -0.94
CA THR A 16 -15.77 2.24 -0.46
C THR A 16 -15.79 1.08 -1.46
N SER A 17 -15.59 -0.12 -0.94
CA SER A 17 -15.51 -1.39 -1.70
C SER A 17 -14.36 -1.46 -2.70
N LYS A 18 -13.47 -0.49 -2.73
CA LYS A 18 -12.29 -0.51 -3.60
C LYS A 18 -11.25 -1.46 -3.05
N ARG A 19 -10.57 -2.17 -3.94
CA ARG A 19 -9.46 -3.07 -3.58
C ARG A 19 -8.17 -2.27 -3.55
N ILE A 20 -7.61 -2.13 -2.36
CA ILE A 20 -6.42 -1.32 -2.09
C ILE A 20 -5.31 -2.22 -1.59
N THR A 21 -4.12 -2.06 -2.14
CA THR A 21 -2.93 -2.76 -1.67
C THR A 21 -2.02 -1.80 -0.93
N ILE A 22 -1.59 -2.19 0.26
CA ILE A 22 -0.60 -1.44 1.05
C ILE A 22 0.73 -2.20 0.98
N LEU A 23 1.76 -1.56 0.47
CA LEU A 23 3.11 -2.10 0.42
C LEU A 23 3.92 -1.51 1.57
N GLY A 24 4.17 -2.34 2.57
CA GLY A 24 4.90 -1.95 3.77
C GLY A 24 3.98 -1.58 4.93
N THR A 25 4.03 -2.37 6.00
CA THR A 25 3.31 -2.09 7.23
C THR A 25 4.25 -1.85 8.40
N ALA A 26 5.54 -2.20 8.26
CA ALA A 26 6.54 -1.89 9.27
C ALA A 26 6.71 -0.37 9.45
N PHE A 27 7.06 0.03 10.65
CA PHE A 27 7.34 1.43 11.00
C PHE A 27 8.44 2.03 10.11
N LYS A 28 9.46 1.23 9.79
CA LYS A 28 10.58 1.61 8.91
C LYS A 28 11.12 0.32 8.25
N PRO A 29 11.98 0.40 7.23
CA PRO A 29 12.57 -0.80 6.64
C PRO A 29 13.48 -1.53 7.64
N ASN A 30 13.71 -2.81 7.38
CA ASN A 30 14.60 -3.69 8.14
C ASN A 30 14.14 -4.00 9.56
N THR A 31 12.85 -3.94 9.82
CA THR A 31 12.26 -4.33 11.11
C THR A 31 10.86 -4.87 10.91
N ASP A 32 10.36 -5.63 11.88
CA ASP A 32 8.96 -6.09 11.94
C ASP A 32 8.10 -5.20 12.83
N ASP A 33 8.68 -4.12 13.38
CA ASP A 33 8.01 -3.23 14.33
C ASP A 33 6.95 -2.41 13.61
N ILE A 34 5.71 -2.52 14.09
CA ILE A 34 4.57 -1.79 13.54
C ILE A 34 4.04 -0.71 14.49
N ARG A 35 4.72 -0.51 15.63
CA ARG A 35 4.32 0.55 16.56
C ARG A 35 4.48 1.90 15.89
N ASP A 36 3.49 2.76 16.05
CA ASP A 36 3.43 4.09 15.43
C ASP A 36 3.53 4.08 13.91
N SER A 37 3.25 2.94 13.28
CA SER A 37 3.25 2.83 11.84
C SER A 37 2.08 3.60 11.22
N LYS A 38 2.39 4.48 10.27
CA LYS A 38 1.35 5.22 9.52
C LYS A 38 0.51 4.29 8.67
N SER A 39 1.06 3.14 8.26
CA SER A 39 0.31 2.12 7.52
C SER A 39 -0.83 1.56 8.35
N ILE A 40 -0.58 1.30 9.62
CA ILE A 40 -1.61 0.78 10.54
C ILE A 40 -2.75 1.79 10.67
N GLU A 41 -2.41 3.07 10.84
CA GLU A 41 -3.40 4.15 10.90
C GLU A 41 -4.21 4.23 9.60
N LEU A 42 -3.54 4.14 8.46
CA LEU A 42 -4.19 4.17 7.14
C LEU A 42 -5.15 2.99 6.97
N ILE A 43 -4.71 1.77 7.31
CA ILE A 43 -5.55 0.58 7.21
C ILE A 43 -6.82 0.74 8.05
N LYS A 44 -6.69 1.24 9.27
CA LYS A 44 -7.85 1.45 10.15
C LYS A 44 -8.86 2.41 9.52
N LYS A 45 -8.38 3.51 8.93
CA LYS A 45 -9.25 4.48 8.26
C LYS A 45 -9.91 3.90 7.01
N LEU A 46 -9.17 3.14 6.22
CA LEU A 46 -9.70 2.50 5.02
C LEU A 46 -10.76 1.44 5.36
N LEU A 47 -10.53 0.65 6.39
CA LEU A 47 -11.51 -0.34 6.85
C LEU A 47 -12.78 0.34 7.35
N LYS A 48 -12.66 1.47 8.03
CA LYS A 48 -13.80 2.25 8.49
C LYS A 48 -14.66 2.73 7.31
N ASN A 49 -14.04 2.96 6.16
CA ASN A 49 -14.72 3.35 4.92
C ASN A 49 -15.06 2.15 4.03
N LYS A 50 -14.96 0.94 4.57
CA LYS A 50 -15.32 -0.32 3.89
C LYS A 50 -14.51 -0.62 2.63
N SER A 51 -13.28 -0.17 2.58
CA SER A 51 -12.32 -0.57 1.54
C SER A 51 -11.90 -2.03 1.76
N LYS A 52 -11.48 -2.70 0.70
CA LYS A 52 -10.96 -4.06 0.75
C LYS A 52 -9.43 -4.01 0.68
N ILE A 53 -8.76 -4.45 1.74
CA ILE A 53 -7.32 -4.24 1.90
C ILE A 53 -6.56 -5.55 1.73
N THR A 54 -5.46 -5.47 0.97
CA THR A 54 -4.41 -6.50 0.95
C THR A 54 -3.11 -5.82 1.34
N ILE A 55 -2.32 -6.46 2.18
CA ILE A 55 -1.00 -5.91 2.56
C ILE A 55 0.12 -6.86 2.17
N HIS A 56 1.29 -6.29 1.97
CA HIS A 56 2.54 -6.99 1.83
C HIS A 56 3.58 -6.29 2.70
N ASP A 57 4.41 -7.06 3.38
CA ASP A 57 5.58 -6.56 4.09
C ASP A 57 6.58 -7.72 4.24
N PRO A 58 7.88 -7.49 4.01
CA PRO A 58 8.88 -8.56 4.12
C PRO A 58 9.02 -9.19 5.51
N LYS A 59 8.70 -8.44 6.59
CA LYS A 59 8.90 -8.91 7.96
C LYS A 59 7.70 -8.71 8.88
N ALA A 60 6.79 -7.78 8.57
CA ALA A 60 5.78 -7.33 9.53
C ALA A 60 4.40 -7.95 9.33
N ILE A 61 4.24 -8.96 8.46
CA ILE A 61 2.95 -9.59 8.21
C ILE A 61 2.35 -10.15 9.51
N GLU A 62 3.12 -10.91 10.29
CA GLU A 62 2.60 -11.52 11.50
C GLU A 62 2.15 -10.50 12.54
N ASN A 63 2.92 -9.42 12.72
CA ASN A 63 2.54 -8.37 13.65
C ASN A 63 1.30 -7.61 13.17
N THR A 64 1.17 -7.39 11.88
CA THR A 64 -0.02 -6.77 11.28
C THR A 64 -1.24 -7.67 11.47
N LYS A 65 -1.07 -8.96 11.27
CA LYS A 65 -2.13 -9.96 11.44
C LYS A 65 -2.66 -10.01 12.89
N LYS A 66 -1.80 -9.77 13.88
CA LYS A 66 -2.24 -9.69 15.28
C LYS A 66 -3.24 -8.56 15.53
N ILE A 67 -3.17 -7.48 14.74
CA ILE A 67 -4.09 -6.36 14.86
C ILE A 67 -5.38 -6.60 14.05
N PHE A 68 -5.25 -7.01 12.79
CA PHE A 68 -6.39 -7.01 11.86
C PHE A 68 -7.00 -8.39 11.63
N GLY A 69 -6.26 -9.48 11.92
CA GLY A 69 -6.76 -10.83 11.72
C GLY A 69 -7.28 -11.04 10.30
N GLU A 70 -8.52 -11.52 10.18
CA GLU A 70 -9.15 -11.81 8.89
C GLU A 70 -9.84 -10.61 8.24
N LYS A 71 -9.73 -9.43 8.83
CA LYS A 71 -10.35 -8.23 8.28
C LYS A 71 -9.67 -7.74 7.00
N ILE A 72 -8.44 -8.16 6.77
CA ILE A 72 -7.65 -7.83 5.58
C ILE A 72 -6.97 -9.10 5.05
N LEU A 73 -6.41 -9.00 3.84
CA LEU A 73 -5.65 -10.08 3.22
C LEU A 73 -4.16 -9.80 3.30
N TYR A 74 -3.36 -10.86 3.24
CA TYR A 74 -1.90 -10.79 3.36
C TYR A 74 -1.27 -11.53 2.19
N ALA A 75 -0.40 -10.88 1.44
CA ALA A 75 0.27 -11.48 0.29
C ALA A 75 1.77 -11.60 0.55
N LYS A 76 2.36 -12.68 0.07
CA LYS A 76 3.79 -12.97 0.26
C LYS A 76 4.68 -12.38 -0.83
N SER A 77 4.10 -11.92 -1.93
CA SER A 77 4.83 -11.27 -3.02
C SER A 77 4.16 -9.96 -3.39
N ILE A 78 4.94 -9.06 -3.99
CA ILE A 78 4.44 -7.78 -4.48
C ILE A 78 3.38 -8.01 -5.56
N THR A 79 3.67 -8.90 -6.51
CA THR A 79 2.76 -9.19 -7.62
C THR A 79 1.42 -9.73 -7.13
N ASP A 80 1.45 -10.68 -6.18
CA ASP A 80 0.23 -11.23 -5.60
C ASP A 80 -0.56 -10.16 -4.82
N ALA A 81 0.16 -9.29 -4.09
CA ALA A 81 -0.48 -8.21 -3.35
C ALA A 81 -1.22 -7.25 -4.26
N LEU A 82 -0.68 -6.97 -5.44
CA LEU A 82 -1.24 -6.02 -6.40
C LEU A 82 -2.29 -6.65 -7.31
N ASN A 83 -2.40 -7.98 -7.35
CA ASN A 83 -3.33 -8.68 -8.22
C ASN A 83 -4.77 -8.23 -7.96
N LYS A 84 -5.44 -7.76 -9.01
CA LYS A 84 -6.83 -7.26 -8.99
C LYS A 84 -7.02 -5.99 -8.14
N SER A 85 -5.94 -5.40 -7.66
CA SER A 85 -6.00 -4.14 -6.90
C SER A 85 -6.34 -2.96 -7.81
N GLN A 86 -7.01 -1.97 -7.26
CA GLN A 86 -7.34 -0.73 -7.97
C GLN A 86 -6.38 0.40 -7.61
N CYS A 87 -5.59 0.22 -6.56
CA CYS A 87 -4.58 1.18 -6.14
C CYS A 87 -3.54 0.48 -5.27
N GLY A 88 -2.27 0.74 -5.53
CA GLY A 88 -1.17 0.31 -4.67
C GLY A 88 -0.56 1.51 -3.98
N ILE A 89 -0.30 1.40 -2.68
CA ILE A 89 0.27 2.48 -1.88
C ILE A 89 1.56 2.01 -1.23
N ILE A 90 2.66 2.70 -1.51
CA ILE A 90 3.96 2.38 -0.91
C ILE A 90 4.11 3.21 0.37
N MET A 91 4.12 2.54 1.52
CA MET A 91 4.18 3.18 2.83
C MET A 91 5.51 3.02 3.54
N THR A 92 6.25 1.96 3.26
CA THR A 92 7.57 1.71 3.86
C THR A 92 8.58 1.50 2.75
N HIS A 93 9.76 2.14 2.84
CA HIS A 93 10.78 2.01 1.80
C HIS A 93 11.62 0.73 1.99
N TRP A 94 11.00 -0.44 1.81
CA TRP A 94 11.76 -1.67 1.71
C TRP A 94 12.51 -1.71 0.37
N LYS A 95 13.74 -2.19 0.40
CA LYS A 95 14.59 -2.25 -0.79
C LYS A 95 13.94 -3.04 -1.94
N GLN A 96 13.21 -4.10 -1.62
CA GLN A 96 12.56 -4.90 -2.66
C GLN A 96 11.47 -4.13 -3.43
N TYR A 97 10.95 -3.04 -2.89
CA TYR A 97 9.98 -2.22 -3.63
C TYR A 97 10.64 -1.40 -4.74
N ASP A 98 11.97 -1.25 -4.72
CA ASP A 98 12.72 -0.65 -5.83
C ASP A 98 12.61 -1.49 -7.11
N THR A 99 12.31 -2.78 -6.97
CA THR A 99 12.20 -3.71 -8.10
C THR A 99 10.84 -3.65 -8.80
N LEU A 100 9.89 -2.90 -8.25
CA LEU A 100 8.55 -2.79 -8.80
C LEU A 100 8.61 -2.26 -10.23
N ASN A 101 7.95 -2.95 -11.17
CA ASN A 101 8.00 -2.64 -12.59
C ASN A 101 6.65 -2.94 -13.26
N ASN A 102 6.59 -2.80 -14.59
CA ASN A 102 5.34 -3.03 -15.33
C ASN A 102 4.81 -4.46 -15.17
N ASN A 103 5.69 -5.44 -14.98
CA ASN A 103 5.27 -6.82 -14.71
C ASN A 103 4.56 -6.94 -13.36
N SER A 104 5.05 -6.21 -12.35
CA SER A 104 4.47 -6.25 -11.00
C SER A 104 3.03 -5.76 -10.98
N ILE A 105 2.69 -4.79 -11.82
CA ILE A 105 1.37 -4.14 -11.85
C ILE A 105 0.45 -4.69 -12.93
N LYS A 106 0.91 -5.65 -13.70
CA LYS A 106 0.21 -6.18 -14.88
C LYS A 106 -1.21 -6.66 -14.57
N GLN A 107 -1.41 -7.27 -13.40
CA GLN A 107 -2.68 -7.86 -12.99
C GLN A 107 -3.56 -6.91 -12.16
N MET A 108 -3.17 -5.66 -12.00
CA MET A 108 -4.02 -4.68 -11.32
C MET A 108 -5.24 -4.36 -12.15
N ASN A 109 -6.40 -4.19 -11.50
CA ASN A 109 -7.63 -3.76 -12.18
C ASN A 109 -7.56 -2.30 -12.61
N LYS A 110 -6.90 -1.45 -11.82
CA LYS A 110 -6.51 -0.09 -12.19
C LYS A 110 -5.06 0.09 -11.80
N LYS A 111 -4.26 0.61 -12.72
CA LYS A 111 -2.84 0.80 -12.49
C LYS A 111 -2.60 2.19 -11.91
N ILE A 112 -2.88 2.34 -10.61
CA ILE A 112 -2.69 3.57 -9.85
C ILE A 112 -1.75 3.26 -8.69
N ILE A 113 -0.63 4.00 -8.61
CA ILE A 113 0.37 3.85 -7.55
C ILE A 113 0.52 5.18 -6.82
N ILE A 114 0.34 5.15 -5.51
CA ILE A 114 0.62 6.27 -4.61
C ILE A 114 1.88 5.91 -3.82
N ASP A 115 2.92 6.68 -4.05
CA ASP A 115 4.24 6.43 -3.47
C ASP A 115 4.54 7.45 -2.39
N CYS A 116 4.35 7.06 -1.15
CA CYS A 116 4.52 7.95 0.01
C CYS A 116 5.98 8.08 0.46
N ARG A 117 6.88 7.33 -0.16
CA ARG A 117 8.32 7.33 0.19
C ARG A 117 9.20 7.72 -0.99
N ARG A 118 8.61 8.04 -2.14
CA ARG A 118 9.32 8.43 -3.36
C ARG A 118 10.31 7.38 -3.83
N VAL A 119 9.97 6.12 -3.62
CA VAL A 119 10.79 4.96 -3.98
C VAL A 119 10.97 4.86 -5.49
N LEU A 120 9.92 5.17 -6.24
CA LEU A 120 9.85 5.00 -7.69
C LEU A 120 9.91 6.34 -8.45
N ALA A 121 10.30 7.42 -7.80
CA ALA A 121 10.22 8.77 -8.37
C ALA A 121 10.97 8.95 -9.70
N LYS A 122 12.02 8.16 -9.94
CA LYS A 122 12.83 8.22 -11.17
C LYS A 122 12.59 7.05 -12.11
N LYS A 123 11.57 6.23 -11.84
CA LYS A 123 11.30 5.02 -12.61
C LYS A 123 10.15 5.26 -13.57
N GLU A 124 10.31 4.82 -14.81
CA GLU A 124 9.21 4.79 -15.77
C GLU A 124 8.32 3.60 -15.44
N LEU A 125 7.05 3.86 -15.19
CA LEU A 125 6.07 2.85 -14.84
C LEU A 125 4.78 3.11 -15.61
N GLY A 126 4.22 2.07 -16.21
CA GLY A 126 2.96 2.14 -16.96
C GLY A 126 1.75 2.25 -16.05
N ALA A 127 1.75 3.24 -15.15
CA ALA A 127 0.69 3.47 -14.17
C ALA A 127 0.50 4.97 -13.97
N GLU A 128 -0.69 5.34 -13.48
CA GLU A 128 -0.87 6.67 -12.91
C GLU A 128 -0.07 6.69 -11.61
N TYR A 129 0.93 7.55 -11.55
CA TYR A 129 1.86 7.60 -10.43
C TYR A 129 1.78 8.93 -9.70
N TYR A 130 1.62 8.84 -8.39
CA TYR A 130 1.57 10.01 -7.50
C TYR A 130 2.60 9.84 -6.39
N ALA A 131 3.57 10.74 -6.31
CA ALA A 131 4.54 10.75 -5.23
C ALA A 131 4.14 11.85 -4.23
N ILE A 132 3.92 11.45 -2.98
CA ILE A 132 3.56 12.40 -1.91
C ILE A 132 4.44 12.16 -0.70
N GLY A 133 4.74 13.22 0.05
CA GLY A 133 5.44 13.10 1.32
C GLY A 133 4.44 12.99 2.45
N ILE A 134 4.66 12.04 3.36
CA ILE A 134 3.80 11.88 4.55
C ILE A 134 4.53 12.27 5.84
N GLY A 135 5.79 12.65 5.72
CA GLY A 135 6.61 12.99 6.87
C GLY A 135 6.88 11.80 7.78
N ASN A 136 7.59 12.05 8.85
CA ASN A 136 7.91 11.05 9.86
C ASN A 136 7.22 11.37 11.17
#